data_659025f5a14741e1e4741ea9b6f4b59b
#
_entry.id   659025f5a14741e1e4741ea9b6f4b59b
#
_cell.length_a   1.000
_cell.length_b   1.000
_cell.length_c   1.000
_cell.angle_alpha   90.00
_cell.angle_beta   90.00
_cell.angle_gamma   90.00
#
_symmetry.space_group_name_H-M   'P 1'
#
loop_
_entity.id
_entity.type
_entity.pdbx_description
1 polymer ?
#
loop_
_entity_poly.entity_id
_entity_poly.type
_entity_poly.pdbx_seq_one_letter_code
_entity_poly.pdbx_strand_id
1 'polypeptide(L)'
;DLRVSQYAKKNLGLSGYDVKWAAYLLVTYAIELRADELYPIYQQILTETKSKVQVKSIIVEEEGHLEEMISQLKSTWPDWEQHAAVAVQIESELFQDWVSSLVPEVV
;
A
#
# COMPACT_ATOMS: atom_id res chain seq x y z
N ASP A 1 -10.26 0.71 -4.04
CA ASP A 1 -10.10 -0.35 -5.03
C ASP A 1 -11.29 -1.30 -5.02
N LEU A 2 -11.74 -1.69 -6.21
CA LEU A 2 -12.93 -2.54 -6.37
C LEU A 2 -12.75 -3.92 -5.72
N ARG A 3 -11.60 -4.54 -5.88
CA ARG A 3 -11.32 -5.87 -5.32
C ARG A 3 -11.29 -5.84 -3.79
N VAL A 4 -10.73 -4.80 -3.20
CA VAL A 4 -10.71 -4.64 -1.74
C VAL A 4 -12.12 -4.38 -1.22
N SER A 5 -12.91 -3.57 -1.94
CA SER A 5 -14.31 -3.33 -1.57
C SER A 5 -15.14 -4.63 -1.62
N GLN A 6 -14.93 -5.47 -2.62
CA GLN A 6 -15.58 -6.77 -2.73
C GLN A 6 -15.17 -7.69 -1.59
N TYR A 7 -13.90 -7.69 -1.22
CA TYR A 7 -13.40 -8.43 -0.06
C TYR A 7 -14.10 -7.98 1.23
N ALA A 8 -14.21 -6.66 1.44
CA ALA A 8 -14.86 -6.11 2.62
C ALA A 8 -16.33 -6.53 2.72
N LYS A 9 -17.06 -6.52 1.60
CA LYS A 9 -18.45 -6.98 1.57
C LYS A 9 -18.57 -8.46 1.87
N LYS A 10 -17.75 -9.29 1.23
CA LYS A 10 -17.87 -10.74 1.26
C LYS A 10 -17.29 -11.36 2.53
N ASN A 11 -16.13 -10.91 2.96
CA ASN A 11 -15.36 -11.54 4.03
C ASN A 11 -15.49 -10.83 5.37
N LEU A 12 -15.73 -9.51 5.37
CA LEU A 12 -15.94 -8.73 6.59
C LEU A 12 -17.42 -8.49 6.89
N GLY A 13 -18.30 -8.87 5.98
CA GLY A 13 -19.74 -8.71 6.15
C GLY A 13 -20.20 -7.27 6.21
N LEU A 14 -19.44 -6.35 5.64
CA LEU A 14 -19.72 -4.92 5.68
C LEU A 14 -20.62 -4.49 4.51
N SER A 15 -21.28 -3.35 4.68
CA SER A 15 -22.13 -2.76 3.67
C SER A 15 -22.10 -1.24 3.74
N GLY A 16 -22.50 -0.58 2.64
CA GLY A 16 -22.65 0.86 2.60
C GLY A 16 -21.36 1.61 2.93
N TYR A 17 -21.46 2.54 3.85
CA TYR A 17 -20.34 3.41 4.24
C TYR A 17 -19.19 2.64 4.89
N ASP A 18 -19.50 1.57 5.62
CA ASP A 18 -18.47 0.75 6.29
C ASP A 18 -17.53 0.06 5.28
N VAL A 19 -18.05 -0.32 4.10
CA VAL A 19 -17.23 -0.85 3.02
C VAL A 19 -16.21 0.20 2.54
N LYS A 20 -16.64 1.44 2.38
CA LYS A 20 -15.76 2.53 1.95
C LYS A 20 -14.65 2.78 2.97
N TRP A 21 -15.00 2.79 4.24
CA TRP A 21 -14.04 2.98 5.32
C TRP A 21 -13.02 1.83 5.38
N ALA A 22 -13.49 0.58 5.32
CA ALA A 22 -12.63 -0.58 5.33
C ALA A 22 -11.69 -0.60 4.12
N ALA A 23 -12.21 -0.32 2.93
CA ALA A 23 -11.42 -0.23 1.71
C ALA A 23 -10.36 0.88 1.82
N TYR A 24 -10.73 2.04 2.35
CA TYR A 24 -9.78 3.13 2.58
C TYR A 24 -8.62 2.70 3.48
N LEU A 25 -8.92 2.09 4.63
CA LEU A 25 -7.89 1.64 5.57
C LEU A 25 -6.96 0.61 4.93
N LEU A 26 -7.52 -0.40 4.30
CA LEU A 26 -6.75 -1.51 3.75
C LEU A 26 -5.94 -1.10 2.52
N VAL A 27 -6.52 -0.32 1.62
CA VAL A 27 -5.82 0.16 0.43
C VAL A 27 -4.71 1.14 0.83
N THR A 28 -5.00 2.06 1.73
CA THR A 28 -4.00 3.03 2.19
C THR A 28 -2.83 2.33 2.87
N TYR A 29 -3.10 1.32 3.71
CA TYR A 29 -2.05 0.52 4.31
C TYR A 29 -1.16 -0.14 3.25
N ALA A 30 -1.75 -0.78 2.25
CA ALA A 30 -0.98 -1.46 1.19
C ALA A 30 -0.13 -0.48 0.38
N ILE A 31 -0.65 0.71 0.09
CA ILE A 31 0.08 1.76 -0.62
C ILE A 31 1.23 2.29 0.22
N GLU A 32 1.00 2.55 1.51
CA GLU A 32 2.05 3.04 2.42
C GLU A 32 3.15 1.99 2.60
N LEU A 33 2.80 0.71 2.65
CA LEU A 33 3.78 -0.36 2.73
C LEU A 33 4.65 -0.43 1.45
N ARG A 34 4.03 -0.25 0.28
CA ARG A 34 4.75 -0.18 -1.00
C ARG A 34 5.70 1.02 -1.02
N ALA A 35 5.26 2.17 -0.55
CA ALA A 35 6.08 3.37 -0.46
C ALA A 35 7.27 3.16 0.47
N ASP A 36 7.06 2.50 1.61
CA ASP A 36 8.12 2.17 2.56
C ASP A 36 9.21 1.29 1.94
N GLU A 37 8.83 0.42 1.00
CA GLU A 37 9.78 -0.41 0.26
C GLU A 37 10.52 0.36 -0.85
N LEU A 38 9.82 1.24 -1.55
CA LEU A 38 10.34 1.90 -2.76
C LEU A 38 11.18 3.16 -2.47
N TYR A 39 10.80 3.97 -1.50
CA TYR A 39 11.50 5.23 -1.23
C TYR A 39 12.97 5.03 -0.83
N PRO A 40 13.36 4.05 -0.02
CA PRO A 40 14.78 3.80 0.26
C PRO A 40 15.58 3.48 -0.99
N ILE A 41 15.01 2.71 -1.91
CA ILE A 41 15.65 2.38 -3.20
C ILE A 41 15.80 3.64 -4.04
N TYR A 42 14.77 4.46 -4.09
CA TYR A 42 14.79 5.73 -4.83
C TYR A 42 15.84 6.68 -4.25
N GLN A 43 15.94 6.78 -2.92
CA GLN A 43 16.96 7.59 -2.25
C GLN A 43 18.38 7.10 -2.59
N GLN A 44 18.57 5.79 -2.64
CA GLN A 44 19.87 5.23 -3.02
C GLN A 44 20.26 5.65 -4.43
N ILE A 45 19.36 5.57 -5.39
CA ILE A 45 19.59 6.00 -6.77
C ILE A 45 19.94 7.50 -6.83
N LEU A 46 19.18 8.33 -6.11
CA LEU A 46 19.44 9.76 -6.04
C LEU A 46 20.83 10.07 -5.49
N THR A 47 21.25 9.32 -4.48
CA THR A 47 22.58 9.49 -3.88
C THR A 47 23.68 9.05 -4.86
N GLU A 48 23.52 7.89 -5.50
CA GLU A 48 24.50 7.36 -6.46
C GLU A 48 24.66 8.25 -7.69
N THR A 49 23.56 8.87 -8.14
CA THR A 49 23.60 9.80 -9.29
C THR A 49 23.97 11.22 -8.90
N LYS A 50 24.32 11.45 -7.61
CA LYS A 50 24.70 12.77 -7.09
C LYS A 50 23.61 13.82 -7.30
N SER A 51 22.35 13.41 -7.23
CA SER A 51 21.21 14.32 -7.35
C SER A 51 21.14 15.26 -6.16
N LYS A 52 20.74 16.51 -6.41
CA LYS A 52 20.42 17.47 -5.35
C LYS A 52 19.08 17.17 -4.68
N VAL A 53 18.20 16.45 -5.36
CA VAL A 53 16.91 16.03 -4.84
C VAL A 53 17.13 14.91 -3.83
N GLN A 54 16.42 15.00 -2.70
CA GLN A 54 16.49 14.03 -1.61
C GLN A 54 15.08 13.70 -1.15
N VAL A 55 14.87 12.44 -0.78
CA VAL A 55 13.56 11.97 -0.28
C VAL A 55 13.64 11.46 1.18
N LYS A 56 14.73 11.77 1.89
CA LYS A 56 14.95 11.30 3.27
C LYS A 56 13.84 11.72 4.23
N SER A 57 13.37 12.96 4.12
CA SER A 57 12.27 13.45 4.94
C SER A 57 10.95 12.75 4.64
N ILE A 58 10.73 12.41 3.37
CA ILE A 58 9.55 11.67 2.93
C ILE A 58 9.57 10.26 3.52
N ILE A 59 10.74 9.61 3.56
CA ILE A 59 10.89 8.28 4.17
C ILE A 59 10.47 8.30 5.64
N VAL A 60 10.91 9.29 6.40
CA VAL A 60 10.55 9.43 7.82
C VAL A 60 9.05 9.65 7.97
N GLU A 61 8.44 10.50 7.15
CA GLU A 61 7.00 10.75 7.17
C GLU A 61 6.21 9.47 6.85
N GLU A 62 6.64 8.71 5.84
CA GLU A 62 5.96 7.46 5.44
C GLU A 62 6.04 6.40 6.54
N GLU A 63 7.15 6.30 7.24
CA GLU A 63 7.26 5.40 8.40
C GLU A 63 6.23 5.77 9.48
N GLY A 64 6.07 7.06 9.77
CA GLY A 64 5.07 7.54 10.71
C GLY A 64 3.64 7.25 10.24
N HIS A 65 3.34 7.46 8.96
CA HIS A 65 2.04 7.14 8.37
C HIS A 65 1.73 5.66 8.47
N LEU A 66 2.71 4.80 8.18
CA LEU A 66 2.54 3.36 8.25
C LEU A 66 2.23 2.91 9.68
N GLU A 67 2.92 3.45 10.68
CA GLU A 67 2.65 3.16 12.08
C GLU A 67 1.23 3.57 12.49
N GLU A 68 0.77 4.74 12.06
CA GLU A 68 -0.60 5.20 12.30
C GLU A 68 -1.62 4.27 11.65
N MET A 69 -1.40 3.84 10.42
CA MET A 69 -2.30 2.92 9.72
C MET A 69 -2.37 1.57 10.43
N ILE A 70 -1.25 1.04 10.87
CA ILE A 70 -1.20 -0.22 11.64
C ILE A 70 -2.00 -0.06 12.94
N SER A 71 -1.84 1.04 13.64
CA SER A 71 -2.58 1.33 14.86
C SER A 71 -4.09 1.35 14.63
N GLN A 72 -4.54 2.00 13.55
CA GLN A 72 -5.95 2.04 13.19
C GLN A 72 -6.50 0.66 12.81
N LEU A 73 -5.73 -0.12 12.06
CA LEU A 73 -6.12 -1.49 11.69
C LEU A 73 -6.27 -2.38 12.93
N LYS A 74 -5.31 -2.31 13.85
CA LYS A 74 -5.35 -3.07 15.11
C LYS A 74 -6.58 -2.72 15.96
N SER A 75 -6.93 -1.44 16.01
CA SER A 75 -8.10 -1.00 16.79
C SER A 75 -9.42 -1.33 16.11
N THR A 76 -9.42 -1.54 14.80
CA THR A 76 -10.63 -1.84 14.03
C THR A 76 -10.93 -3.33 14.00
N TRP A 77 -9.92 -4.17 13.76
CA TRP A 77 -10.08 -5.62 13.66
C TRP A 77 -9.05 -6.37 14.49
N PRO A 78 -9.47 -7.31 15.36
CA PRO A 78 -8.52 -8.18 16.07
C PRO A 78 -7.65 -9.01 15.12
N ASP A 79 -8.19 -9.42 13.98
CA ASP A 79 -7.52 -10.20 12.95
C ASP A 79 -7.03 -9.33 11.78
N TRP A 80 -6.61 -8.11 12.07
CA TRP A 80 -6.22 -7.12 11.07
C TRP A 80 -5.12 -7.60 10.12
N GLU A 81 -4.19 -8.41 10.61
CA GLU A 81 -3.07 -8.89 9.79
C GLU A 81 -3.54 -9.76 8.64
N GLN A 82 -4.57 -10.57 8.85
CA GLN A 82 -5.18 -11.40 7.82
C GLN A 82 -5.78 -10.53 6.70
N HIS A 83 -6.52 -9.50 7.06
CA HIS A 83 -7.16 -8.60 6.10
C HIS A 83 -6.12 -7.72 5.38
N ALA A 84 -5.12 -7.25 6.12
CA ALA A 84 -4.01 -6.48 5.55
C ALA A 84 -3.23 -7.32 4.53
N ALA A 85 -2.98 -8.59 4.80
CA ALA A 85 -2.29 -9.48 3.87
C ALA A 85 -3.05 -9.62 2.55
N VAL A 86 -4.38 -9.71 2.59
CA VAL A 86 -5.20 -9.75 1.38
C VAL A 86 -5.05 -8.46 0.57
N ALA A 87 -5.11 -7.31 1.24
CA ALA A 87 -4.95 -6.01 0.57
C ALA A 87 -3.56 -5.86 -0.07
N VAL A 88 -2.52 -6.29 0.64
CA VAL A 88 -1.14 -6.28 0.12
C VAL A 88 -1.02 -7.18 -1.12
N GLN A 89 -1.64 -8.36 -1.10
CA GLN A 89 -1.63 -9.26 -2.24
C GLN A 89 -2.31 -8.64 -3.46
N ILE A 90 -3.46 -8.02 -3.27
CA ILE A 90 -4.19 -7.33 -4.34
C ILE A 90 -3.34 -6.18 -4.91
N GLU A 91 -2.75 -5.36 -4.05
CA GLU A 91 -1.88 -4.26 -4.46
C GLU A 91 -0.68 -4.77 -5.26
N SER A 92 -0.04 -5.85 -4.79
CA SER A 92 1.10 -6.43 -5.47
C SER A 92 0.76 -6.92 -6.87
N GLU A 93 -0.39 -7.56 -7.05
CA GLU A 93 -0.87 -7.99 -8.37
C GLU A 93 -1.11 -6.81 -9.30
N LEU A 94 -1.77 -5.77 -8.80
CA LEU A 94 -2.03 -4.56 -9.59
C LEU A 94 -0.73 -3.83 -9.96
N PHE A 95 0.21 -3.76 -9.02
CA PHE A 95 1.52 -3.15 -9.27
C PHE A 95 2.30 -3.91 -10.32
N GLN A 96 2.32 -5.24 -10.26
CA GLN A 96 3.01 -6.07 -11.25
C GLN A 96 2.37 -5.96 -12.63
N ASP A 97 1.05 -5.92 -12.71
CA ASP A 97 0.33 -5.71 -13.96
C ASP A 97 0.70 -4.36 -14.58
N TRP A 98 0.76 -3.32 -13.76
CA TRP A 98 1.17 -2.00 -14.21
C TRP A 98 2.62 -1.99 -14.71
N VAL A 99 3.55 -2.55 -13.96
CA VAL A 99 4.97 -2.65 -14.37
C VAL A 99 5.10 -3.42 -15.69
N SER A 100 4.39 -4.54 -15.82
CA SER A 100 4.39 -5.34 -17.04
C SER A 100 3.89 -4.55 -18.24
N SER A 101 2.92 -3.65 -18.05
CA SER A 101 2.40 -2.80 -19.12
C SER A 101 3.41 -1.75 -19.60
N LEU A 102 4.41 -1.42 -18.77
CA LEU A 102 5.45 -0.44 -19.12
C LEU A 102 6.63 -1.08 -19.84
N VAL A 103 6.79 -2.40 -19.76
CA VAL A 103 7.90 -3.10 -20.43
C VAL A 103 7.56 -3.26 -21.89
N PRO A 104 8.38 -2.71 -22.82
CA PRO A 104 8.14 -2.93 -24.25
C PRO A 104 8.20 -4.40 -24.59
N GLU A 105 7.30 -4.85 -25.47
CA GLU A 105 7.41 -6.20 -26.01
C GLU A 105 8.73 -6.30 -26.79
N VAL A 106 9.57 -7.23 -26.34
CA VAL A 106 10.79 -7.58 -27.05
C VAL A 106 10.43 -8.65 -28.06
N VAL A 107 10.46 -8.27 -29.30
CA VAL A 107 10.19 -9.18 -30.40
C VAL A 107 11.48 -9.91 -30.77
#